data_b07f4d29a9be4017b096142f4713602e
#
_entry.id   b07f4d29a9be4017b096142f4713602e
#
_cell.length_a   1.000
_cell.length_b   1.000
_cell.length_c   1.000
_cell.angle_alpha   90.00
_cell.angle_beta   90.00
_cell.angle_gamma   90.00
#
_symmetry.space_group_name_H-M   'P 1'
#
loop_
_entity.id
_entity.type
_entity.pdbx_description
1 polymer ?
#
loop_
_entity_poly.entity_id
_entity_poly.type
_entity_poly.pdbx_seq_one_letter_code
_entity_poly.pdbx_strand_id
1 'polypeptide(L)'
;MQTFLFLFLSLFILAVSLQPSSSQSEMAEGGVEIIEPETETETAWFLVTTVSPSYSKDLVAEFAALTGSLVFPDHLMNEDAEKAEGDFDVGLYFTVLDRLSMGGGRVLDYVYDYEGIGGAPVLYARKAVEPPYRNRSEYLSADASAKPEEREDYYLRYIETDGTPEGFFQLALLRIQGEQFYQFWHAAYNDHRIVSDPEDARARLGGGWLGEDEPTVEGLLADLEKFDLAPVVSMSGDLVKVEVVVFTDWGGFVKRSMVMEREFPHLIVEERSEVLVPYNCGIMF
;
A
#
# COMPACT_ATOMS: atom_id res chain seq x y z
N MET A 1 44.39 10.60 -16.85
CA MET A 1 44.66 9.49 -15.93
C MET A 1 44.43 10.00 -14.52
N GLN A 2 43.23 9.83 -14.00
CA GLN A 2 42.92 10.09 -12.60
C GLN A 2 42.35 8.81 -12.00
N THR A 3 43.07 8.28 -11.04
CA THR A 3 42.83 7.01 -10.36
C THR A 3 41.77 7.25 -9.28
N PHE A 4 40.58 6.67 -9.39
CA PHE A 4 39.58 6.67 -8.34
C PHE A 4 39.93 5.54 -7.33
N LEU A 5 40.14 5.94 -6.09
CA LEU A 5 40.43 5.08 -4.95
C LEU A 5 39.09 4.69 -4.31
N PHE A 6 38.67 3.43 -4.46
CA PHE A 6 37.53 2.87 -3.74
C PHE A 6 37.90 2.59 -2.29
N LEU A 7 37.24 3.26 -1.37
CA LEU A 7 37.35 2.99 0.06
C LEU A 7 36.30 1.95 0.46
N PHE A 8 36.74 0.72 0.71
CA PHE A 8 35.88 -0.32 1.31
C PHE A 8 35.69 -0.02 2.81
N LEU A 9 34.47 0.26 3.22
CA LEU A 9 34.11 0.36 4.63
C LEU A 9 33.69 -1.02 5.15
N SER A 10 34.59 -1.66 5.91
CA SER A 10 34.36 -2.96 6.54
C SER A 10 33.44 -2.79 7.75
N LEU A 11 32.27 -3.42 7.72
CA LEU A 11 31.33 -3.50 8.84
C LEU A 11 31.84 -4.53 9.86
N PHE A 12 32.31 -4.08 11.04
CA PHE A 12 32.67 -4.95 12.16
C PHE A 12 31.40 -5.39 12.90
N ILE A 13 31.06 -6.67 12.80
CA ILE A 13 30.04 -7.29 13.64
C ILE A 13 30.68 -7.64 14.97
N LEU A 14 30.27 -6.94 16.03
CA LEU A 14 30.67 -7.22 17.40
C LEU A 14 29.79 -8.34 17.96
N ALA A 15 30.28 -9.56 17.99
CA ALA A 15 29.64 -10.68 18.69
C ALA A 15 29.84 -10.52 20.19
N VAL A 16 28.80 -10.17 20.93
CA VAL A 16 28.78 -10.21 22.39
C VAL A 16 28.45 -11.62 22.84
N SER A 17 29.43 -12.35 23.33
CA SER A 17 29.24 -13.65 24.00
C SER A 17 28.78 -13.42 25.43
N LEU A 18 27.53 -13.79 25.73
CA LEU A 18 27.01 -13.89 27.09
C LEU A 18 27.45 -15.24 27.70
N GLN A 19 28.33 -15.21 28.70
CA GLN A 19 28.59 -16.35 29.57
C GLN A 19 27.54 -16.41 30.67
N PRO A 20 27.05 -17.62 31.04
CA PRO A 20 26.14 -17.77 32.17
C PRO A 20 26.93 -17.75 33.48
N SER A 21 26.64 -16.78 34.35
CA SER A 21 27.10 -16.84 35.76
C SER A 21 26.12 -17.69 36.55
N SER A 22 26.63 -18.77 37.10
CA SER A 22 25.93 -19.59 38.10
C SER A 22 25.95 -18.88 39.47
N SER A 23 24.80 -18.47 39.98
CA SER A 23 24.61 -18.21 41.38
C SER A 23 23.41 -19.04 41.86
N GLN A 24 23.69 -20.05 42.71
CA GLN A 24 22.70 -20.72 43.52
C GLN A 24 22.20 -19.75 44.60
N SER A 25 20.90 -19.59 44.74
CA SER A 25 20.28 -19.27 46.05
C SER A 25 18.79 -19.52 46.02
N GLU A 26 18.38 -20.32 46.98
CA GLU A 26 17.14 -20.36 47.74
C GLU A 26 15.79 -20.49 47.00
N MET A 27 15.17 -21.64 47.30
CA MET A 27 13.76 -21.95 47.07
C MET A 27 12.88 -20.97 47.85
N ALA A 28 12.12 -20.17 47.12
CA ALA A 28 10.89 -19.55 47.58
C ALA A 28 9.74 -20.24 46.83
N GLU A 29 8.81 -20.84 47.59
CA GLU A 29 7.53 -21.30 47.07
C GLU A 29 6.74 -20.08 46.56
N GLY A 30 6.88 -19.79 45.29
CA GLY A 30 6.06 -18.80 44.58
C GLY A 30 5.05 -19.54 43.73
N GLY A 31 3.76 -19.34 44.01
CA GLY A 31 2.68 -19.87 43.18
C GLY A 31 2.89 -19.45 41.73
N VAL A 32 2.88 -20.42 40.83
CA VAL A 32 2.84 -20.17 39.38
C VAL A 32 1.46 -19.60 39.08
N GLU A 33 1.39 -18.29 38.91
CA GLU A 33 0.22 -17.64 38.32
C GLU A 33 0.17 -18.12 36.88
N ILE A 34 -0.71 -19.06 36.57
CA ILE A 34 -1.02 -19.48 35.22
C ILE A 34 -1.77 -18.29 34.61
N ILE A 35 -1.05 -17.44 33.86
CA ILE A 35 -1.66 -16.48 32.97
C ILE A 35 -2.31 -17.33 31.88
N GLU A 36 -3.63 -17.56 32.00
CA GLU A 36 -4.40 -18.10 30.88
C GLU A 36 -4.16 -17.19 29.68
N PRO A 37 -3.84 -17.75 28.49
CA PRO A 37 -3.71 -16.93 27.30
C PRO A 37 -5.04 -16.20 27.11
N GLU A 38 -4.99 -14.86 27.00
CA GLU A 38 -6.15 -14.08 26.59
C GLU A 38 -6.66 -14.72 25.30
N THR A 39 -7.85 -15.29 25.37
CA THR A 39 -8.54 -15.80 24.19
C THR A 39 -8.77 -14.60 23.29
N GLU A 40 -8.00 -14.52 22.19
CA GLU A 40 -8.31 -13.57 21.11
C GLU A 40 -9.78 -13.75 20.79
N THR A 41 -10.58 -12.76 21.11
CA THR A 41 -12.01 -12.78 20.82
C THR A 41 -12.13 -12.68 19.31
N GLU A 42 -12.38 -13.82 18.66
CA GLU A 42 -12.55 -13.88 17.21
C GLU A 42 -13.65 -12.89 16.80
N THR A 43 -13.30 -11.89 16.00
CA THR A 43 -14.27 -10.89 15.53
C THR A 43 -15.37 -11.56 14.72
N ALA A 44 -16.60 -11.51 15.21
CA ALA A 44 -17.74 -12.08 14.50
C ALA A 44 -18.12 -11.20 13.30
N TRP A 45 -17.83 -11.67 12.09
CA TRP A 45 -18.23 -11.03 10.84
C TRP A 45 -19.68 -11.44 10.52
N PHE A 46 -20.62 -10.48 10.52
CA PHE A 46 -22.05 -10.76 10.32
C PHE A 46 -22.53 -10.48 8.87
N LEU A 47 -21.81 -9.68 8.11
CA LEU A 47 -22.07 -9.43 6.69
C LEU A 47 -20.79 -9.70 5.90
N VAL A 48 -20.84 -10.67 5.01
CA VAL A 48 -19.74 -10.97 4.08
C VAL A 48 -20.30 -10.77 2.67
N THR A 49 -19.72 -9.85 1.93
CA THR A 49 -20.14 -9.47 0.58
C THR A 49 -18.98 -9.69 -0.38
N THR A 50 -19.21 -10.49 -1.41
CA THR A 50 -18.29 -10.56 -2.54
C THR A 50 -18.62 -9.38 -3.45
N VAL A 51 -17.68 -8.49 -3.66
CA VAL A 51 -17.80 -7.40 -4.65
C VAL A 51 -17.79 -8.02 -6.04
N SER A 52 -18.76 -7.61 -6.88
CA SER A 52 -18.84 -8.16 -8.24
C SER A 52 -17.51 -8.01 -8.98
N PRO A 53 -16.93 -9.09 -9.56
CA PRO A 53 -15.71 -8.99 -10.35
C PRO A 53 -15.81 -7.99 -11.50
N SER A 54 -16.96 -7.89 -12.17
CA SER A 54 -17.18 -6.91 -13.25
C SER A 54 -17.13 -5.47 -12.71
N TYR A 55 -17.82 -5.19 -11.59
CA TYR A 55 -17.77 -3.87 -10.96
C TYR A 55 -16.35 -3.51 -10.52
N SER A 56 -15.65 -4.44 -9.85
CA SER A 56 -14.27 -4.22 -9.43
C SER A 56 -13.34 -3.94 -10.61
N LYS A 57 -13.43 -4.74 -11.67
CA LYS A 57 -12.61 -4.61 -12.88
C LYS A 57 -12.85 -3.28 -13.61
N ASP A 58 -14.13 -2.91 -13.79
CA ASP A 58 -14.50 -1.65 -14.43
C ASP A 58 -14.00 -0.46 -13.62
N LEU A 59 -14.23 -0.45 -12.30
CA LEU A 59 -13.79 0.62 -11.41
C LEU A 59 -12.25 0.75 -11.38
N VAL A 60 -11.52 -0.36 -11.26
CA VAL A 60 -10.04 -0.36 -11.30
C VAL A 60 -9.53 0.17 -12.64
N ALA A 61 -10.18 -0.19 -13.75
CA ALA A 61 -9.83 0.30 -15.08
C ALA A 61 -10.10 1.80 -15.23
N GLU A 62 -11.25 2.29 -14.77
CA GLU A 62 -11.60 3.72 -14.78
C GLU A 62 -10.64 4.54 -13.89
N PHE A 63 -10.32 4.03 -12.70
CA PHE A 63 -9.35 4.67 -11.81
C PHE A 63 -7.96 4.75 -12.44
N ALA A 64 -7.48 3.66 -13.02
CA ALA A 64 -6.19 3.63 -13.71
C ALA A 64 -6.17 4.55 -14.96
N ALA A 65 -7.31 4.74 -15.63
CA ALA A 65 -7.41 5.62 -16.79
C ALA A 65 -7.20 7.11 -16.46
N LEU A 66 -7.46 7.53 -15.21
CA LEU A 66 -7.18 8.90 -14.76
C LEU A 66 -5.68 9.25 -14.88
N THR A 67 -4.82 8.28 -14.69
CA THR A 67 -3.36 8.47 -14.65
C THR A 67 -2.63 7.82 -15.82
N GLY A 68 -3.27 6.90 -16.54
CA GLY A 68 -2.64 6.07 -17.56
C GLY A 68 -2.09 6.81 -18.79
N SER A 69 -2.54 8.04 -19.04
CA SER A 69 -2.03 8.88 -20.13
C SER A 69 -1.10 9.99 -19.65
N LEU A 70 -0.83 10.09 -18.35
CA LEU A 70 0.05 11.11 -17.81
C LEU A 70 1.49 10.88 -18.27
N VAL A 71 2.11 11.96 -18.76
CA VAL A 71 3.54 11.97 -19.04
C VAL A 71 4.25 12.47 -17.79
N PHE A 72 5.30 11.79 -17.38
CA PHE A 72 6.09 12.19 -16.24
C PHE A 72 6.69 13.58 -16.48
N PRO A 73 6.44 14.58 -15.60
CA PRO A 73 6.93 15.94 -15.81
C PRO A 73 8.41 16.08 -15.43
N ASP A 74 9.23 16.65 -16.33
CA ASP A 74 10.67 16.83 -16.09
C ASP A 74 11.00 17.63 -14.83
N HIS A 75 10.14 18.59 -14.45
CA HIS A 75 10.36 19.44 -13.26
C HIS A 75 10.23 18.66 -11.94
N LEU A 76 9.64 17.46 -11.95
CA LEU A 76 9.57 16.58 -10.78
C LEU A 76 10.84 15.73 -10.59
N MET A 77 11.81 15.79 -11.53
CA MET A 77 13.04 15.02 -11.48
C MET A 77 14.12 15.71 -10.65
N ASN A 78 13.81 16.10 -9.42
CA ASN A 78 14.78 16.68 -8.48
C ASN A 78 14.29 16.56 -7.02
N GLU A 79 15.20 16.66 -6.06
CA GLU A 79 14.93 16.52 -4.62
C GLU A 79 14.01 17.60 -4.04
N ASP A 80 13.97 18.79 -4.65
CA ASP A 80 13.11 19.91 -4.27
C ASP A 80 11.94 20.10 -5.25
N ALA A 81 11.50 19.00 -5.90
CA ALA A 81 10.42 19.03 -6.88
C ALA A 81 9.19 19.77 -6.36
N GLU A 82 8.76 20.77 -7.09
CA GLU A 82 7.54 21.54 -6.79
C GLU A 82 6.48 21.21 -7.85
N LYS A 83 5.25 20.98 -7.36
CA LYS A 83 4.10 20.80 -8.23
C LYS A 83 3.82 22.07 -9.01
N ALA A 84 3.57 21.95 -10.31
CA ALA A 84 3.29 23.06 -11.22
C ALA A 84 1.82 23.11 -11.64
N GLU A 85 1.42 24.25 -12.22
CA GLU A 85 0.12 24.35 -12.87
C GLU A 85 0.06 23.39 -14.08
N GLY A 86 -0.97 22.55 -14.12
CA GLY A 86 -1.15 21.52 -15.15
C GLY A 86 -0.70 20.14 -14.75
N ASP A 87 -0.05 19.97 -13.58
CA ASP A 87 0.17 18.66 -13.00
C ASP A 87 -1.15 18.01 -12.58
N PHE A 88 -1.11 16.69 -12.44
CA PHE A 88 -2.30 15.91 -12.10
C PHE A 88 -2.98 16.41 -10.82
N ASP A 89 -4.30 16.59 -10.92
CA ASP A 89 -5.14 16.92 -9.77
C ASP A 89 -5.71 15.64 -9.16
N VAL A 90 -5.20 15.24 -8.00
CA VAL A 90 -5.66 14.05 -7.27
C VAL A 90 -7.10 14.17 -6.76
N GLY A 91 -7.69 15.37 -6.74
CA GLY A 91 -9.10 15.56 -6.47
C GLY A 91 -10.01 14.88 -7.51
N LEU A 92 -9.50 14.61 -8.71
CA LEU A 92 -10.22 13.87 -9.76
C LEU A 92 -10.51 12.42 -9.36
N TYR A 93 -9.81 11.84 -8.39
CA TYR A 93 -10.09 10.51 -7.89
C TYR A 93 -11.56 10.35 -7.44
N PHE A 94 -12.12 11.37 -6.83
CA PHE A 94 -13.51 11.34 -6.37
C PHE A 94 -14.56 11.44 -7.48
N THR A 95 -14.15 11.64 -8.73
CA THR A 95 -15.03 11.52 -9.88
C THR A 95 -15.28 10.07 -10.30
N VAL A 96 -14.36 9.17 -9.93
CA VAL A 96 -14.42 7.73 -10.18
C VAL A 96 -14.77 6.97 -8.89
N LEU A 97 -14.13 7.33 -7.78
CA LEU A 97 -14.40 6.80 -6.45
C LEU A 97 -15.59 7.57 -5.84
N ASP A 98 -16.74 7.44 -6.44
CA ASP A 98 -17.95 8.25 -6.19
C ASP A 98 -18.63 7.98 -4.83
N ARG A 99 -18.20 6.89 -4.14
CA ARG A 99 -18.63 6.54 -2.78
C ARG A 99 -17.69 7.08 -1.70
N LEU A 100 -16.66 7.81 -2.10
CA LEU A 100 -15.72 8.46 -1.21
C LEU A 100 -15.85 9.97 -1.27
N SER A 101 -15.55 10.61 -0.15
CA SER A 101 -15.41 12.07 -0.06
C SER A 101 -14.36 12.47 0.95
N MET A 102 -13.92 13.73 0.87
CA MET A 102 -13.02 14.30 1.88
C MET A 102 -13.83 14.94 3.00
N GLY A 103 -13.62 14.46 4.24
CA GLY A 103 -14.22 15.02 5.45
C GLY A 103 -13.48 16.23 6.00
N GLY A 104 -14.10 16.88 6.99
CA GLY A 104 -13.45 17.92 7.79
C GLY A 104 -13.04 19.18 7.03
N GLY A 105 -13.63 19.48 5.87
CA GLY A 105 -13.28 20.64 5.04
C GLY A 105 -11.86 20.56 4.45
N ARG A 106 -11.36 19.35 4.29
CA ARG A 106 -10.06 19.07 3.68
C ARG A 106 -10.19 18.72 2.20
N VAL A 107 -9.10 18.81 1.49
CA VAL A 107 -8.93 18.37 0.11
C VAL A 107 -7.72 17.46 0.03
N LEU A 108 -7.76 16.51 -0.89
CA LEU A 108 -6.63 15.64 -1.19
C LEU A 108 -5.62 16.42 -2.03
N ASP A 109 -4.35 16.28 -1.67
CA ASP A 109 -3.24 16.89 -2.39
C ASP A 109 -2.02 15.97 -2.32
N TYR A 110 -0.92 16.32 -2.99
CA TYR A 110 0.31 15.54 -2.94
C TYR A 110 1.55 16.42 -3.01
N VAL A 111 2.65 15.90 -2.48
CA VAL A 111 4.02 16.33 -2.80
C VAL A 111 4.70 15.21 -3.57
N TYR A 112 5.73 15.55 -4.34
CA TYR A 112 6.51 14.54 -5.06
C TYR A 112 7.78 14.20 -4.28
N ASP A 113 8.03 12.92 -4.07
CA ASP A 113 9.21 12.38 -3.42
C ASP A 113 10.15 11.79 -4.47
N TYR A 114 11.28 12.47 -4.72
CA TYR A 114 12.31 12.03 -5.66
C TYR A 114 13.60 11.70 -4.91
N GLU A 115 14.05 10.46 -5.03
CA GLU A 115 15.26 9.96 -4.35
C GLU A 115 16.37 9.55 -5.34
N GLY A 116 16.39 10.07 -6.56
CA GLY A 116 17.44 9.82 -7.57
C GLY A 116 17.37 8.46 -8.25
N ILE A 117 17.05 7.38 -7.50
CA ILE A 117 16.85 6.01 -8.04
C ILE A 117 15.38 5.67 -8.24
N GLY A 118 14.49 6.56 -7.85
CA GLY A 118 13.05 6.42 -8.00
C GLY A 118 12.34 7.66 -7.53
N GLY A 119 11.05 7.73 -7.81
CA GLY A 119 10.20 8.81 -7.32
C GLY A 119 8.73 8.45 -7.43
N ALA A 120 7.95 8.94 -6.48
CA ALA A 120 6.52 8.73 -6.42
C ALA A 120 5.83 9.90 -5.68
N PRO A 121 4.54 10.13 -5.92
CA PRO A 121 3.77 11.08 -5.12
C PRO A 121 3.53 10.55 -3.72
N VAL A 122 3.41 11.47 -2.77
CA VAL A 122 2.99 11.22 -1.39
C VAL A 122 1.71 12.00 -1.15
N LEU A 123 0.61 11.30 -0.93
CA LEU A 123 -0.70 11.91 -0.71
C LEU A 123 -0.84 12.45 0.72
N TYR A 124 -1.48 13.61 0.85
CA TYR A 124 -1.82 14.20 2.12
C TYR A 124 -3.15 14.96 2.05
N ALA A 125 -3.75 15.24 3.21
CA ALA A 125 -4.99 16.00 3.33
C ALA A 125 -4.70 17.40 3.87
N ARG A 126 -4.90 18.46 3.09
CA ARG A 126 -4.80 19.84 3.57
C ARG A 126 -6.18 20.48 3.77
N LYS A 127 -6.27 21.48 4.62
CA LYS A 127 -7.48 22.29 4.68
C LYS A 127 -7.66 23.05 3.37
N ALA A 128 -8.89 23.11 2.85
CA ALA A 128 -9.17 23.75 1.57
C ALA A 128 -8.74 25.24 1.51
N VAL A 129 -8.68 25.91 2.66
CA VAL A 129 -8.28 27.33 2.79
C VAL A 129 -6.77 27.54 2.93
N GLU A 130 -6.01 26.48 3.18
CA GLU A 130 -4.56 26.54 3.32
C GLU A 130 -3.88 26.29 1.96
N PRO A 131 -2.73 26.93 1.67
CA PRO A 131 -1.98 26.62 0.46
C PRO A 131 -1.44 25.19 0.52
N PRO A 132 -1.17 24.56 -0.63
CA PRO A 132 -0.47 23.28 -0.66
C PRO A 132 0.98 23.43 -0.17
N TYR A 133 1.57 22.34 0.31
CA TYR A 133 3.03 22.28 0.48
C TYR A 133 3.71 22.45 -0.87
N ARG A 134 4.80 23.21 -0.90
CA ARG A 134 5.55 23.46 -2.14
C ARG A 134 6.27 22.21 -2.61
N ASN A 135 6.90 21.50 -1.66
CA ASN A 135 7.72 20.33 -1.95
C ASN A 135 7.77 19.35 -0.75
N ARG A 136 8.46 18.24 -0.93
CA ARG A 136 8.66 17.22 0.12
C ARG A 136 9.32 17.78 1.38
N SER A 137 10.31 18.64 1.24
CA SER A 137 11.03 19.22 2.38
C SER A 137 10.12 20.07 3.28
N GLU A 138 9.22 20.87 2.68
CA GLU A 138 8.21 21.61 3.44
C GLU A 138 7.20 20.67 4.12
N TYR A 139 6.72 19.67 3.40
CA TYR A 139 5.83 18.64 3.93
C TYR A 139 6.44 17.93 5.15
N LEU A 140 7.68 17.46 5.07
CA LEU A 140 8.36 16.79 6.19
C LEU A 140 8.63 17.73 7.37
N SER A 141 8.88 19.02 7.10
CA SER A 141 9.15 20.02 8.13
C SER A 141 7.90 20.44 8.91
N ALA A 142 6.71 20.29 8.32
CA ALA A 142 5.45 20.68 8.96
C ALA A 142 5.05 19.71 10.10
N ASP A 143 5.44 18.45 10.00
CA ASP A 143 5.26 17.44 11.04
C ASP A 143 6.46 16.47 11.01
N ALA A 144 7.21 16.46 12.08
CA ALA A 144 8.40 15.63 12.22
C ALA A 144 8.07 14.17 12.62
N SER A 145 6.83 13.74 12.54
CA SER A 145 6.43 12.34 12.77
C SER A 145 7.26 11.42 11.89
N ALA A 146 7.74 10.32 12.47
CA ALA A 146 8.58 9.38 11.73
C ALA A 146 7.80 8.56 10.69
N LYS A 147 6.49 8.43 10.86
CA LYS A 147 5.63 7.62 10.02
C LYS A 147 4.50 8.44 9.39
N PRO A 148 4.23 8.26 8.08
CA PRO A 148 3.16 9.00 7.40
C PRO A 148 1.80 8.85 8.08
N GLU A 149 1.44 7.66 8.54
CA GLU A 149 0.16 7.37 9.18
C GLU A 149 -0.03 8.04 10.55
N GLU A 150 1.04 8.49 11.20
CA GLU A 150 1.01 9.20 12.47
C GLU A 150 0.78 10.70 12.28
N ARG A 151 0.99 11.22 11.07
CA ARG A 151 0.84 12.65 10.75
C ARG A 151 -0.61 13.12 10.88
N GLU A 152 -0.77 14.39 11.30
CA GLU A 152 -2.10 15.00 11.35
C GLU A 152 -2.74 15.11 9.97
N ASP A 153 -1.94 15.34 8.94
CA ASP A 153 -2.38 15.49 7.55
C ASP A 153 -2.41 14.17 6.74
N TYR A 154 -2.29 13.01 7.40
CA TYR A 154 -2.42 11.72 6.75
C TYR A 154 -3.79 11.56 6.11
N TYR A 155 -3.84 11.42 4.78
CA TYR A 155 -5.07 11.59 4.01
C TYR A 155 -6.18 10.60 4.37
N LEU A 156 -5.84 9.34 4.71
CA LEU A 156 -6.84 8.32 5.05
C LEU A 156 -7.67 8.67 6.30
N ARG A 157 -7.17 9.55 7.18
CA ARG A 157 -7.94 10.05 8.34
C ARG A 157 -9.13 10.92 7.95
N TYR A 158 -9.19 11.35 6.70
CA TYR A 158 -10.19 12.31 6.20
C TYR A 158 -11.01 11.78 5.04
N ILE A 159 -10.81 10.53 4.66
CA ILE A 159 -11.67 9.89 3.66
C ILE A 159 -12.91 9.35 4.37
N GLU A 160 -14.08 9.80 3.92
CA GLU A 160 -15.38 9.29 4.33
C GLU A 160 -15.90 8.34 3.26
N THR A 161 -16.50 7.20 3.67
CA THR A 161 -17.19 6.28 2.78
C THR A 161 -18.70 6.43 2.95
N ASP A 162 -19.50 5.95 1.99
CA ASP A 162 -20.97 5.86 2.13
C ASP A 162 -21.40 4.69 3.07
N GLY A 163 -20.47 3.99 3.70
CA GLY A 163 -20.72 2.88 4.63
C GLY A 163 -21.12 1.57 3.95
N THR A 164 -21.14 1.51 2.61
CA THR A 164 -21.43 0.28 1.87
C THR A 164 -20.19 -0.58 1.65
N PRO A 165 -20.33 -1.91 1.38
CA PRO A 165 -19.20 -2.76 0.99
C PRO A 165 -18.41 -2.20 -0.19
N GLU A 166 -19.08 -1.65 -1.20
CA GLU A 166 -18.46 -1.04 -2.37
C GLU A 166 -17.68 0.24 -2.00
N GLY A 167 -18.19 1.05 -1.06
CA GLY A 167 -17.48 2.23 -0.54
C GLY A 167 -16.17 1.84 0.16
N PHE A 168 -16.19 0.80 0.98
CA PHE A 168 -14.97 0.28 1.61
C PHE A 168 -14.00 -0.35 0.61
N PHE A 169 -14.52 -0.99 -0.45
CA PHE A 169 -13.67 -1.45 -1.56
C PHE A 169 -13.01 -0.27 -2.30
N GLN A 170 -13.74 0.82 -2.54
CA GLN A 170 -13.16 2.04 -3.13
C GLN A 170 -12.08 2.65 -2.23
N LEU A 171 -12.25 2.64 -0.91
CA LEU A 171 -11.23 3.09 0.04
C LEU A 171 -9.97 2.23 -0.03
N ALA A 172 -10.14 0.90 -0.14
CA ALA A 172 -9.02 -0.01 -0.33
C ALA A 172 -8.30 0.21 -1.67
N LEU A 173 -9.04 0.46 -2.75
CA LEU A 173 -8.47 0.82 -4.05
C LEU A 173 -7.65 2.11 -3.97
N LEU A 174 -8.17 3.15 -3.35
CA LEU A 174 -7.45 4.41 -3.13
C LEU A 174 -6.15 4.19 -2.31
N ARG A 175 -6.22 3.38 -1.24
CA ARG A 175 -5.06 3.04 -0.41
C ARG A 175 -3.97 2.30 -1.18
N ILE A 176 -4.36 1.39 -2.09
CA ILE A 176 -3.43 0.55 -2.85
C ILE A 176 -2.85 1.29 -4.05
N GLN A 177 -3.66 2.07 -4.76
CA GLN A 177 -3.29 2.63 -6.06
C GLN A 177 -3.27 4.16 -6.12
N GLY A 178 -3.66 4.86 -5.06
CA GLY A 178 -3.76 6.33 -5.09
C GLY A 178 -2.43 7.06 -5.31
N GLU A 179 -1.32 6.44 -4.94
CA GLU A 179 0.03 7.01 -5.11
C GLU A 179 0.77 6.44 -6.33
N GLN A 180 0.04 5.77 -7.25
CA GLN A 180 0.63 5.11 -8.42
C GLN A 180 0.47 5.96 -9.70
N PHE A 181 0.89 7.22 -9.65
CA PHE A 181 1.01 8.09 -10.83
C PHE A 181 2.36 8.79 -10.79
N TYR A 182 2.84 9.26 -11.92
CA TYR A 182 4.18 9.85 -12.01
C TYR A 182 5.28 9.00 -11.36
N GLN A 183 5.09 7.67 -11.31
CA GLN A 183 6.10 6.79 -10.80
C GLN A 183 7.33 6.82 -11.70
N PHE A 184 8.50 7.06 -11.12
CA PHE A 184 9.75 7.19 -11.85
C PHE A 184 10.69 6.03 -11.52
N TRP A 185 11.25 5.42 -12.58
CA TRP A 185 12.25 4.37 -12.55
C TRP A 185 11.91 3.23 -11.58
N HIS A 186 12.66 3.04 -10.46
CA HIS A 186 12.45 1.92 -9.54
C HIS A 186 11.05 1.89 -8.90
N ALA A 187 10.43 3.03 -8.70
CA ALA A 187 9.07 3.09 -8.17
C ALA A 187 8.04 2.45 -9.11
N ALA A 188 8.26 2.52 -10.43
CA ALA A 188 7.33 1.98 -11.41
C ALA A 188 7.21 0.44 -11.36
N TYR A 189 8.19 -0.25 -10.79
CA TYR A 189 8.14 -1.71 -10.63
C TYR A 189 7.35 -2.16 -9.39
N ASN A 190 7.03 -1.24 -8.50
CA ASN A 190 6.22 -1.50 -7.30
C ASN A 190 4.73 -1.23 -7.52
N ASP A 191 4.31 -1.10 -8.78
CA ASP A 191 2.92 -0.85 -9.06
C ASP A 191 2.05 -2.05 -8.65
N HIS A 192 1.02 -1.78 -7.86
CA HIS A 192 0.08 -2.78 -7.38
C HIS A 192 -1.21 -2.64 -8.16
N ARG A 193 -1.64 -3.71 -8.82
CA ARG A 193 -2.90 -3.73 -9.57
C ARG A 193 -3.85 -4.73 -8.95
N ILE A 194 -5.03 -4.30 -8.56
CA ILE A 194 -6.08 -5.20 -8.09
C ILE A 194 -6.51 -6.07 -9.27
N VAL A 195 -6.61 -7.38 -9.01
CA VAL A 195 -7.00 -8.42 -9.95
C VAL A 195 -8.24 -9.11 -9.39
N SER A 196 -9.30 -9.20 -10.18
CA SER A 196 -10.62 -9.64 -9.70
C SER A 196 -11.10 -10.94 -10.33
N ASP A 197 -10.46 -11.40 -11.39
CA ASP A 197 -10.78 -12.64 -12.09
C ASP A 197 -9.56 -13.18 -12.88
N PRO A 198 -9.61 -14.45 -13.35
CA PRO A 198 -8.51 -15.04 -14.13
C PRO A 198 -8.24 -14.35 -15.47
N GLU A 199 -9.21 -13.70 -16.09
CA GLU A 199 -9.02 -12.98 -17.36
C GLU A 199 -8.17 -11.71 -17.11
N ASP A 200 -8.46 -10.98 -16.04
CA ASP A 200 -7.68 -9.81 -15.61
C ASP A 200 -6.25 -10.24 -15.25
N ALA A 201 -6.09 -11.35 -14.50
CA ALA A 201 -4.79 -11.92 -14.19
C ALA A 201 -3.97 -12.25 -15.45
N ARG A 202 -4.61 -12.87 -16.46
CA ARG A 202 -3.97 -13.18 -17.75
C ARG A 202 -3.53 -11.91 -18.49
N ALA A 203 -4.36 -10.87 -18.47
CA ALA A 203 -4.03 -9.60 -19.12
C ALA A 203 -2.80 -8.94 -18.49
N ARG A 204 -2.61 -9.06 -17.17
CA ARG A 204 -1.44 -8.52 -16.45
C ARG A 204 -0.15 -9.28 -16.80
N LEU A 205 -0.22 -10.61 -16.83
CA LEU A 205 0.94 -11.46 -17.17
C LEU A 205 1.36 -11.34 -18.63
N GLY A 206 0.43 -11.04 -19.54
CA GLY A 206 0.70 -10.97 -20.98
C GLY A 206 1.58 -9.80 -21.43
N GLY A 207 1.78 -8.79 -20.59
CA GLY A 207 2.64 -7.63 -20.85
C GLY A 207 4.04 -7.71 -20.22
N GLY A 208 4.29 -8.70 -19.35
CA GLY A 208 5.53 -8.84 -18.59
C GLY A 208 6.58 -9.69 -19.31
N TRP A 209 7.85 -9.43 -18.98
CA TRP A 209 8.97 -10.28 -19.42
C TRP A 209 9.11 -11.45 -18.43
N LEU A 210 8.98 -12.68 -18.94
CA LEU A 210 9.27 -13.90 -18.19
C LEU A 210 10.70 -14.32 -18.48
N GLY A 211 11.53 -14.52 -17.45
CA GLY A 211 12.85 -15.10 -17.58
C GLY A 211 12.80 -16.53 -18.16
N GLU A 212 13.89 -17.01 -18.75
CA GLU A 212 13.96 -18.35 -19.36
C GLU A 212 13.64 -19.50 -18.37
N ASP A 213 13.90 -19.28 -17.07
CA ASP A 213 13.70 -20.24 -15.98
C ASP A 213 12.38 -19.99 -15.19
N GLU A 214 11.58 -19.01 -15.57
CA GLU A 214 10.34 -18.66 -14.87
C GLU A 214 9.18 -19.55 -15.36
N PRO A 215 8.17 -19.80 -14.49
CA PRO A 215 6.99 -20.55 -14.89
C PRO A 215 6.28 -19.83 -16.05
N THR A 216 5.70 -20.62 -16.96
CA THR A 216 4.92 -20.05 -18.07
C THR A 216 3.68 -19.30 -17.55
N VAL A 217 3.14 -18.39 -18.36
CA VAL A 217 1.87 -17.70 -18.05
C VAL A 217 0.78 -18.71 -17.70
N GLU A 218 0.67 -19.79 -18.46
CA GLU A 218 -0.30 -20.87 -18.22
C GLU A 218 -0.06 -21.57 -16.88
N GLY A 219 1.20 -21.79 -16.48
CA GLY A 219 1.55 -22.39 -15.20
C GLY A 219 1.15 -21.48 -14.03
N LEU A 220 1.45 -20.19 -14.12
CA LEU A 220 1.06 -19.20 -13.11
C LEU A 220 -0.46 -19.10 -12.97
N LEU A 221 -1.19 -19.11 -14.09
CA LEU A 221 -2.65 -19.06 -14.07
C LEU A 221 -3.26 -20.35 -13.49
N ALA A 222 -2.69 -21.52 -13.78
CA ALA A 222 -3.13 -22.79 -13.20
C ALA A 222 -2.92 -22.84 -11.68
N ASP A 223 -1.85 -22.23 -11.18
CA ASP A 223 -1.65 -22.07 -9.74
C ASP A 223 -2.64 -21.08 -9.13
N LEU A 224 -2.98 -20.02 -9.85
CA LEU A 224 -3.93 -19.00 -9.40
C LEU A 224 -5.39 -19.50 -9.37
N GLU A 225 -5.77 -20.47 -10.21
CA GLU A 225 -7.11 -21.10 -10.21
C GLU A 225 -7.49 -21.73 -8.86
N LYS A 226 -6.55 -21.97 -7.96
CA LYS A 226 -6.80 -22.48 -6.60
C LYS A 226 -7.38 -21.46 -5.66
N PHE A 227 -7.41 -20.18 -6.05
CA PHE A 227 -7.81 -19.05 -5.23
C PHE A 227 -9.01 -18.31 -5.84
N ASP A 228 -9.90 -17.82 -4.97
CA ASP A 228 -10.92 -16.87 -5.37
C ASP A 228 -10.26 -15.46 -5.43
N LEU A 229 -10.35 -14.83 -6.59
CA LEU A 229 -9.75 -13.52 -6.85
C LEU A 229 -10.75 -12.37 -6.63
N ALA A 230 -12.03 -12.68 -6.48
CA ALA A 230 -13.05 -11.65 -6.27
C ALA A 230 -12.80 -10.90 -4.95
N PRO A 231 -12.87 -9.57 -4.93
CA PRO A 231 -12.76 -8.81 -3.71
C PRO A 231 -13.87 -9.16 -2.71
N VAL A 232 -13.50 -9.28 -1.43
CA VAL A 232 -14.45 -9.60 -0.37
C VAL A 232 -14.43 -8.50 0.69
N VAL A 233 -15.60 -8.03 1.08
CA VAL A 233 -15.80 -7.09 2.18
C VAL A 233 -16.60 -7.78 3.28
N SER A 234 -16.00 -7.90 4.46
CA SER A 234 -16.62 -8.47 5.66
C SER A 234 -16.84 -7.36 6.67
N MET A 235 -18.05 -7.25 7.21
CA MET A 235 -18.41 -6.21 8.17
C MET A 235 -18.80 -6.81 9.51
N SER A 236 -18.34 -6.19 10.58
CA SER A 236 -18.76 -6.43 11.96
C SER A 236 -19.49 -5.21 12.53
N GLY A 237 -19.75 -5.17 13.85
CA GLY A 237 -20.28 -3.98 14.52
C GLY A 237 -19.40 -2.75 14.29
N ASP A 238 -18.11 -2.90 14.55
CA ASP A 238 -17.16 -1.79 14.65
C ASP A 238 -16.07 -1.82 13.57
N LEU A 239 -15.89 -2.96 12.89
CA LEU A 239 -14.79 -3.18 11.95
C LEU A 239 -15.29 -3.60 10.57
N VAL A 240 -14.51 -3.26 9.58
CA VAL A 240 -14.64 -3.75 8.20
C VAL A 240 -13.31 -4.36 7.76
N LYS A 241 -13.36 -5.57 7.19
CA LYS A 241 -12.23 -6.22 6.55
C LYS A 241 -12.45 -6.22 5.04
N VAL A 242 -11.48 -5.70 4.31
CA VAL A 242 -11.44 -5.75 2.84
C VAL A 242 -10.30 -6.68 2.43
N GLU A 243 -10.61 -7.68 1.61
CA GLU A 243 -9.65 -8.62 1.06
C GLU A 243 -9.65 -8.49 -0.46
N VAL A 244 -8.48 -8.27 -1.04
CA VAL A 244 -8.28 -8.14 -2.49
C VAL A 244 -7.04 -8.91 -2.90
N VAL A 245 -7.00 -9.35 -4.15
CA VAL A 245 -5.77 -9.87 -4.76
C VAL A 245 -5.14 -8.76 -5.59
N VAL A 246 -3.86 -8.53 -5.41
CA VAL A 246 -3.07 -7.57 -6.19
C VAL A 246 -1.97 -8.31 -6.95
N PHE A 247 -1.65 -7.82 -8.13
CA PHE A 247 -0.46 -8.22 -8.87
C PHE A 247 0.59 -7.13 -8.83
N THR A 248 1.85 -7.51 -8.69
CA THR A 248 3.01 -6.64 -8.85
C THR A 248 4.11 -7.40 -9.58
N ASP A 249 4.86 -6.71 -10.43
CA ASP A 249 5.94 -7.32 -11.22
C ASP A 249 7.05 -7.93 -10.36
N TRP A 250 7.23 -7.47 -9.12
CA TRP A 250 8.26 -7.98 -8.22
C TRP A 250 7.79 -9.04 -7.22
N GLY A 251 6.52 -9.18 -7.00
CA GLY A 251 5.99 -10.05 -5.95
C GLY A 251 5.01 -11.10 -6.46
N GLY A 252 4.45 -10.90 -7.64
CA GLY A 252 3.40 -11.76 -8.18
C GLY A 252 2.02 -11.45 -7.64
N PHE A 253 1.22 -12.49 -7.47
CA PHE A 253 -0.13 -12.36 -6.94
C PHE A 253 -0.11 -12.45 -5.42
N VAL A 254 -0.56 -11.39 -4.78
CA VAL A 254 -0.55 -11.22 -3.33
C VAL A 254 -1.96 -10.90 -2.84
N LYS A 255 -2.47 -11.68 -1.90
CA LYS A 255 -3.69 -11.34 -1.18
C LYS A 255 -3.38 -10.27 -0.15
N ARG A 256 -4.07 -9.14 -0.23
CA ARG A 256 -4.01 -8.06 0.76
C ARG A 256 -5.30 -8.06 1.57
N SER A 257 -5.14 -7.99 2.88
CA SER A 257 -6.25 -7.91 3.83
C SER A 257 -6.05 -6.66 4.67
N MET A 258 -7.04 -5.76 4.65
CA MET A 258 -7.05 -4.54 5.44
C MET A 258 -8.24 -4.57 6.39
N VAL A 259 -7.99 -4.44 7.69
CA VAL A 259 -9.03 -4.25 8.70
C VAL A 259 -9.03 -2.79 9.10
N MET A 260 -10.20 -2.16 9.05
CA MET A 260 -10.38 -0.76 9.35
C MET A 260 -11.60 -0.51 10.23
N GLU A 261 -11.62 0.61 10.93
CA GLU A 261 -12.80 1.05 11.68
C GLU A 261 -13.97 1.31 10.72
N ARG A 262 -15.16 0.85 11.11
CA ARG A 262 -16.36 1.02 10.30
C ARG A 262 -16.87 2.45 10.32
N GLU A 263 -16.78 3.11 11.48
CA GLU A 263 -17.15 4.51 11.65
C GLU A 263 -15.99 5.42 11.26
N PHE A 264 -16.31 6.60 10.79
CA PHE A 264 -15.31 7.63 10.49
C PHE A 264 -14.59 8.13 11.77
N PRO A 265 -13.26 8.34 11.73
CA PRO A 265 -12.35 8.11 10.61
C PRO A 265 -12.06 6.61 10.43
N HIS A 266 -12.08 6.12 9.21
CA HIS A 266 -11.90 4.70 8.89
C HIS A 266 -10.42 4.28 9.03
N LEU A 267 -9.89 4.35 10.27
CA LEU A 267 -8.48 4.03 10.53
C LEU A 267 -8.19 2.55 10.22
N ILE A 268 -7.13 2.33 9.46
CA ILE A 268 -6.64 0.96 9.24
C ILE A 268 -5.95 0.50 10.52
N VAL A 269 -6.53 -0.52 11.16
CA VAL A 269 -6.03 -1.10 12.43
C VAL A 269 -5.13 -2.30 12.18
N GLU A 270 -5.26 -2.93 11.02
CA GLU A 270 -4.43 -4.07 10.62
C GLU A 270 -4.31 -4.13 9.09
N GLU A 271 -3.10 -4.42 8.60
CA GLU A 271 -2.84 -4.73 7.20
C GLU A 271 -1.96 -5.97 7.10
N ARG A 272 -2.40 -6.96 6.32
CA ARG A 272 -1.67 -8.23 6.09
C ARG A 272 -1.51 -8.48 4.60
N SER A 273 -0.42 -9.17 4.25
CA SER A 273 -0.15 -9.62 2.89
C SER A 273 0.26 -11.09 2.88
N GLU A 274 -0.29 -11.86 1.94
CA GLU A 274 0.01 -13.27 1.72
C GLU A 274 0.32 -13.49 0.24
N VAL A 275 1.48 -14.03 -0.07
CA VAL A 275 1.85 -14.37 -1.45
C VAL A 275 1.07 -15.62 -1.86
N LEU A 276 0.21 -15.51 -2.86
CA LEU A 276 -0.58 -16.62 -3.41
C LEU A 276 0.21 -17.37 -4.50
N VAL A 277 0.73 -16.61 -5.47
CA VAL A 277 1.53 -17.13 -6.58
C VAL A 277 2.70 -16.19 -6.79
N PRO A 278 3.93 -16.61 -6.48
CA PRO A 278 5.11 -15.77 -6.66
C PRO A 278 5.40 -15.55 -8.14
N TYR A 279 5.87 -14.36 -8.47
CA TYR A 279 6.34 -13.97 -9.79
C TYR A 279 7.54 -13.04 -9.64
N ASN A 280 8.49 -13.16 -10.57
CA ASN A 280 9.65 -12.28 -10.62
C ASN A 280 9.86 -11.86 -12.08
N CYS A 281 9.83 -10.55 -12.33
CA CYS A 281 10.06 -10.00 -13.66
C CYS A 281 11.51 -10.15 -14.18
N GLY A 282 12.40 -10.76 -13.39
CA GLY A 282 13.81 -10.99 -13.77
C GLY A 282 14.70 -9.75 -13.73
N ILE A 283 14.20 -8.61 -13.26
CA ILE A 283 15.00 -7.40 -13.07
C ILE A 283 15.80 -7.53 -11.78
N MET A 284 17.12 -7.51 -11.91
CA MET A 284 18.06 -7.45 -10.78
C MET A 284 18.64 -6.05 -10.69
N PHE A 285 18.81 -5.55 -9.47
CA PHE A 285 19.39 -4.24 -9.15
C PHE A 285 20.76 -4.38 -8.53
#